data_01edaebb9369d3c511a20efd7a092faf
#
_entry.id   01edaebb9369d3c511a20efd7a092faf
#
_cell.length_a   1.000
_cell.length_b   1.000
_cell.length_c   1.000
_cell.angle_alpha   90.00
_cell.angle_beta   90.00
_cell.angle_gamma   90.00
#
_symmetry.space_group_name_H-M   'P 1'
#
loop_
_entity.id
_entity.type
_entity.pdbx_description
1 polymer ?
#
loop_
_entity_poly.entity_id
_entity_poly.type
_entity_poly.pdbx_seq_one_letter_code
_entity_poly.pdbx_strand_id
1 'polypeptide(L)'
;YFQAACPYIPGGVNTPVRAFQSVHRDAPIFAKKAKGAYLWDEDENRYLDYICSWGPMILGHNPEFVLQGVQEAILSGSSFGLPTKGEVELAKLLVKTVPCIETVRLTTSGTEATMSAVRLARAYTKRNKIIKFEGCYHGHSDALLVKSGSGLLTQGFQDSNGIPHSIFEDTVTLPFGDIEQVISMLQSQKIACIIVEPIPANMGVIESQKEFLQSLREETIKYGTLLIFDEVISGFRVALGGAQEYFGITPDLCTLGK
;
A
#
# COMPACT_ATOMS: atom_id res chain seq x y z
N TYR A 1 -14.19 -0.33 -26.66
CA TYR A 1 -12.85 -0.18 -26.06
C TYR A 1 -12.37 -1.48 -25.41
N PHE A 2 -13.18 -2.15 -24.58
CA PHE A 2 -12.74 -3.37 -23.90
C PHE A 2 -12.31 -4.47 -24.88
N GLN A 3 -13.14 -4.78 -25.86
CA GLN A 3 -12.80 -5.75 -26.91
C GLN A 3 -11.56 -5.34 -27.70
N ALA A 4 -11.37 -4.04 -27.93
CA ALA A 4 -10.19 -3.51 -28.60
C ALA A 4 -8.92 -3.61 -27.72
N ALA A 5 -9.06 -3.59 -26.40
CA ALA A 5 -7.94 -3.72 -25.47
C ALA A 5 -7.46 -5.16 -25.30
N CYS A 6 -8.35 -6.15 -25.34
CA CYS A 6 -8.03 -7.55 -25.07
C CYS A 6 -6.86 -8.14 -25.89
N PRO A 7 -6.66 -7.80 -27.16
CA PRO A 7 -5.50 -8.28 -27.91
C PRO A 7 -4.16 -7.69 -27.48
N TYR A 8 -4.16 -6.57 -26.78
CA TYR A 8 -2.96 -5.81 -26.43
C TYR A 8 -2.66 -5.77 -24.94
N ILE A 9 -3.68 -5.93 -24.10
CA ILE A 9 -3.55 -5.86 -22.64
C ILE A 9 -4.11 -7.16 -22.05
N PRO A 10 -3.32 -7.93 -21.29
CA PRO A 10 -3.79 -9.16 -20.68
C PRO A 10 -5.08 -8.94 -19.86
N GLY A 11 -6.16 -9.64 -20.22
CA GLY A 11 -7.47 -9.46 -19.60
C GLY A 11 -8.16 -8.11 -19.92
N GLY A 12 -7.65 -7.35 -20.92
CA GLY A 12 -8.21 -6.07 -21.37
C GLY A 12 -8.02 -4.89 -20.39
N VAL A 13 -7.33 -5.09 -19.27
CA VAL A 13 -7.12 -4.07 -18.22
C VAL A 13 -5.75 -4.21 -17.56
N ASN A 14 -5.16 -3.11 -17.11
CA ASN A 14 -3.84 -3.11 -16.47
C ASN A 14 -3.84 -3.64 -15.02
N THR A 15 -4.99 -3.91 -14.45
CA THR A 15 -5.14 -4.60 -13.16
C THR A 15 -6.46 -5.37 -13.12
N PRO A 16 -6.47 -6.61 -12.63
CA PRO A 16 -7.66 -7.48 -12.63
C PRO A 16 -8.88 -6.87 -11.94
N VAL A 17 -8.67 -6.08 -10.90
CA VAL A 17 -9.73 -5.41 -10.15
C VAL A 17 -10.55 -4.46 -11.04
N ARG A 18 -9.95 -3.92 -12.10
CA ARG A 18 -10.61 -3.02 -13.04
C ARG A 18 -11.44 -3.74 -14.11
N ALA A 19 -11.37 -5.07 -14.18
CA ALA A 19 -12.15 -5.85 -15.17
C ALA A 19 -13.64 -5.94 -14.81
N PHE A 20 -14.05 -5.54 -13.61
CA PHE A 20 -15.42 -5.61 -13.10
C PHE A 20 -16.04 -7.02 -13.05
N GLN A 21 -15.21 -8.06 -13.17
CA GLN A 21 -15.67 -9.46 -13.07
C GLN A 21 -16.25 -9.77 -11.68
N SER A 22 -15.67 -9.20 -10.61
CA SER A 22 -16.17 -9.38 -9.24
C SER A 22 -17.57 -8.83 -9.00
N VAL A 23 -18.06 -7.94 -9.88
CA VAL A 23 -19.41 -7.37 -9.85
C VAL A 23 -20.26 -7.87 -11.01
N HIS A 24 -19.85 -8.98 -11.65
CA HIS A 24 -20.58 -9.66 -12.72
C HIS A 24 -20.96 -8.76 -13.91
N ARG A 25 -20.03 -7.88 -14.32
CA ARG A 25 -20.17 -7.08 -15.54
C ARG A 25 -19.31 -7.66 -16.66
N ASP A 26 -19.87 -7.68 -17.86
CA ASP A 26 -19.19 -8.20 -19.07
C ASP A 26 -18.05 -7.29 -19.55
N ALA A 27 -18.10 -6.01 -19.20
CA ALA A 27 -17.08 -5.03 -19.57
C ALA A 27 -16.93 -3.95 -18.48
N PRO A 28 -15.69 -3.44 -18.28
CA PRO A 28 -15.43 -2.34 -17.37
C PRO A 28 -15.95 -1.00 -17.92
N ILE A 29 -16.13 -0.03 -17.03
CA ILE A 29 -16.38 1.35 -17.38
C ILE A 29 -15.07 1.99 -17.85
N PHE A 30 -15.09 2.66 -18.99
CA PHE A 30 -13.96 3.45 -19.50
C PHE A 30 -14.16 4.92 -19.14
N ALA A 31 -13.33 5.41 -18.22
CA ALA A 31 -13.42 6.79 -17.77
C ALA A 31 -12.87 7.75 -18.83
N LYS A 32 -13.62 8.82 -19.10
CA LYS A 32 -13.28 9.91 -20.03
C LYS A 32 -12.76 11.16 -19.31
N LYS A 33 -13.46 11.57 -18.24
CA LYS A 33 -13.11 12.76 -17.46
C LYS A 33 -13.62 12.63 -16.03
N ALA A 34 -13.05 13.44 -15.14
CA ALA A 34 -13.52 13.51 -13.76
C ALA A 34 -13.34 14.93 -13.21
N LYS A 35 -14.22 15.37 -12.28
CA LYS A 35 -14.13 16.64 -11.58
C LYS A 35 -14.85 16.58 -10.24
N GLY A 36 -14.20 17.03 -9.17
CA GLY A 36 -14.75 16.98 -7.82
C GLY A 36 -15.11 15.55 -7.43
N ALA A 37 -16.34 15.29 -7.05
CA ALA A 37 -16.82 13.96 -6.67
C ALA A 37 -17.35 13.11 -7.84
N TYR A 38 -17.24 13.58 -9.07
CA TYR A 38 -17.88 12.95 -10.23
C TYR A 38 -16.88 12.47 -11.27
N LEU A 39 -17.24 11.33 -11.90
CA LEU A 39 -16.57 10.73 -13.04
C LEU A 39 -17.56 10.57 -14.18
N TRP A 40 -17.09 10.75 -15.42
CA TRP A 40 -17.86 10.48 -16.65
C TRP A 40 -17.14 9.41 -17.46
N ASP A 41 -17.93 8.49 -18.00
CA ASP A 41 -17.42 7.48 -18.92
C ASP A 41 -17.44 7.97 -20.39
N GLU A 42 -16.99 7.12 -21.30
CA GLU A 42 -16.96 7.41 -22.72
C GLU A 42 -18.37 7.52 -23.35
N ASP A 43 -19.37 6.97 -22.69
CA ASP A 43 -20.78 7.07 -23.10
C ASP A 43 -21.48 8.27 -22.44
N GLU A 44 -20.75 9.21 -21.85
CA GLU A 44 -21.19 10.43 -21.15
C GLU A 44 -22.07 10.16 -19.89
N ASN A 45 -22.11 8.94 -19.38
CA ASN A 45 -22.78 8.67 -18.13
C ASN A 45 -21.99 9.28 -16.98
N ARG A 46 -22.68 9.93 -16.05
CA ARG A 46 -22.10 10.54 -14.85
C ARG A 46 -22.26 9.63 -13.64
N TYR A 47 -21.19 9.39 -12.94
CA TYR A 47 -21.14 8.60 -11.72
C TYR A 47 -20.64 9.44 -10.53
N LEU A 48 -21.20 9.20 -9.36
CA LEU A 48 -20.59 9.65 -8.10
C LEU A 48 -19.46 8.67 -7.75
N ASP A 49 -18.24 9.19 -7.68
CA ASP A 49 -17.05 8.35 -7.48
C ASP A 49 -16.77 8.06 -6.00
N TYR A 50 -17.17 6.88 -5.54
CA TYR A 50 -16.82 6.36 -4.22
C TYR A 50 -15.48 5.62 -4.17
N ILE A 51 -14.82 5.42 -5.32
CA ILE A 51 -13.54 4.70 -5.39
C ILE A 51 -12.37 5.64 -5.12
N CYS A 52 -12.47 6.90 -5.54
CA CYS A 52 -11.46 7.95 -5.33
C CYS A 52 -10.06 7.50 -5.79
N SER A 53 -9.96 6.84 -6.97
CA SER A 53 -8.72 6.26 -7.51
C SER A 53 -8.02 5.29 -6.53
N TRP A 54 -8.78 4.52 -5.77
CA TRP A 54 -8.29 3.59 -4.72
C TRP A 54 -7.63 4.31 -3.52
N GLY A 55 -8.12 5.52 -3.21
CA GLY A 55 -7.78 6.24 -2.00
C GLY A 55 -7.15 7.62 -2.16
N PRO A 56 -6.29 7.92 -3.17
CA PRO A 56 -5.54 9.18 -3.19
C PRO A 56 -6.39 10.44 -3.39
N MET A 57 -7.59 10.35 -3.95
CA MET A 57 -8.42 11.52 -4.29
C MET A 57 -9.20 12.08 -3.08
N ILE A 58 -8.52 12.38 -1.96
CA ILE A 58 -9.15 12.94 -0.76
C ILE A 58 -9.73 14.35 -0.98
N LEU A 59 -9.21 15.08 -1.97
CA LEU A 59 -9.69 16.40 -2.37
C LEU A 59 -10.67 16.33 -3.55
N GLY A 60 -11.03 15.12 -3.99
CA GLY A 60 -11.75 14.90 -5.24
C GLY A 60 -10.86 15.04 -6.46
N HIS A 61 -11.47 14.91 -7.63
CA HIS A 61 -10.78 15.01 -8.92
C HIS A 61 -10.49 16.46 -9.30
N ASN A 62 -9.28 16.70 -9.79
CA ASN A 62 -8.85 17.96 -10.41
C ASN A 62 -9.12 19.22 -9.55
N PRO A 63 -8.68 19.26 -8.28
CA PRO A 63 -8.77 20.50 -7.50
C PRO A 63 -7.88 21.57 -8.15
N GLU A 64 -8.45 22.78 -8.34
CA GLU A 64 -7.85 23.83 -9.17
C GLU A 64 -6.45 24.24 -8.71
N PHE A 65 -6.24 24.39 -7.41
CA PHE A 65 -4.93 24.79 -6.87
C PHE A 65 -3.84 23.72 -7.08
N VAL A 66 -4.21 22.41 -7.11
CA VAL A 66 -3.27 21.32 -7.43
C VAL A 66 -2.93 21.38 -8.93
N LEU A 67 -3.94 21.54 -9.80
CA LEU A 67 -3.72 21.64 -11.23
C LEU A 67 -2.82 22.78 -11.60
N GLN A 68 -3.01 23.96 -10.99
CA GLN A 68 -2.14 25.11 -11.19
C GLN A 68 -0.69 24.78 -10.84
N GLY A 69 -0.42 24.22 -9.66
CA GLY A 69 0.93 23.83 -9.26
C GLY A 69 1.58 22.79 -10.19
N VAL A 70 0.77 21.80 -10.66
CA VAL A 70 1.25 20.81 -11.64
C VAL A 70 1.60 21.45 -12.98
N GLN A 71 0.76 22.36 -13.49
CA GLN A 71 1.03 23.09 -14.73
C GLN A 71 2.31 23.92 -14.65
N GLU A 72 2.52 24.65 -13.56
CA GLU A 72 3.75 25.42 -13.34
C GLU A 72 4.99 24.51 -13.28
N ALA A 73 4.90 23.37 -12.61
CA ALA A 73 6.01 22.41 -12.52
C ALA A 73 6.35 21.80 -13.89
N ILE A 74 5.36 21.43 -14.70
CA ILE A 74 5.56 20.85 -16.03
C ILE A 74 6.28 21.82 -16.97
N LEU A 75 5.99 23.13 -16.90
CA LEU A 75 6.69 24.15 -17.69
C LEU A 75 8.19 24.23 -17.39
N SER A 76 8.61 23.82 -16.20
CA SER A 76 10.03 23.79 -15.80
C SER A 76 10.71 22.45 -16.11
N GLY A 77 9.94 21.45 -16.55
CA GLY A 77 10.40 20.10 -16.83
C GLY A 77 9.94 19.09 -15.76
N SER A 78 9.69 17.85 -16.18
CA SER A 78 9.13 16.80 -15.34
C SER A 78 10.11 15.68 -14.96
N SER A 79 11.32 15.66 -15.56
CA SER A 79 12.32 14.61 -15.31
C SER A 79 13.72 15.14 -15.60
N PHE A 80 14.62 15.07 -14.63
CA PHE A 80 15.95 15.69 -14.74
C PHE A 80 17.11 14.68 -14.60
N GLY A 81 16.87 13.48 -14.02
CA GLY A 81 17.95 12.57 -13.65
C GLY A 81 18.90 13.14 -12.58
N LEU A 82 18.49 14.19 -11.90
CA LEU A 82 19.22 14.93 -10.86
C LEU A 82 18.29 15.23 -9.68
N PRO A 83 18.85 15.44 -8.46
CA PRO A 83 18.04 15.87 -7.31
C PRO A 83 17.34 17.20 -7.58
N THR A 84 16.15 17.35 -7.01
CA THR A 84 15.34 18.56 -7.17
C THR A 84 15.02 19.21 -5.81
N LYS A 85 14.72 20.49 -5.83
CA LYS A 85 14.26 21.21 -4.64
C LYS A 85 12.95 20.63 -4.11
N GLY A 86 12.05 20.20 -4.99
CA GLY A 86 10.75 19.63 -4.62
C GLY A 86 10.88 18.37 -3.75
N GLU A 87 11.85 17.50 -4.05
CA GLU A 87 12.14 16.31 -3.21
C GLU A 87 12.53 16.70 -1.78
N VAL A 88 13.38 17.71 -1.64
CA VAL A 88 13.83 18.20 -0.34
C VAL A 88 12.67 18.79 0.48
N GLU A 89 11.83 19.60 -0.16
CA GLU A 89 10.69 20.22 0.52
C GLU A 89 9.63 19.16 0.94
N LEU A 90 9.37 18.18 0.08
CA LEU A 90 8.49 17.05 0.41
C LEU A 90 9.07 16.23 1.59
N ALA A 91 10.35 15.89 1.56
CA ALA A 91 11.00 15.15 2.63
C ALA A 91 10.90 15.88 3.98
N LYS A 92 11.17 17.20 4.01
CA LYS A 92 10.99 18.02 5.22
C LYS A 92 9.56 18.00 5.74
N LEU A 93 8.58 18.09 4.84
CA LEU A 93 7.18 18.05 5.21
C LEU A 93 6.80 16.70 5.84
N LEU A 94 7.25 15.59 5.24
CA LEU A 94 7.01 14.23 5.74
C LEU A 94 7.64 14.02 7.13
N VAL A 95 8.91 14.43 7.31
CA VAL A 95 9.60 14.35 8.60
C VAL A 95 8.89 15.18 9.69
N LYS A 96 8.36 16.35 9.33
CA LYS A 96 7.61 17.19 10.27
C LYS A 96 6.26 16.60 10.66
N THR A 97 5.65 15.83 9.77
CA THR A 97 4.23 15.46 9.86
C THR A 97 4.00 14.06 10.39
N VAL A 98 4.81 13.09 9.98
CA VAL A 98 4.60 11.66 10.31
C VAL A 98 5.53 11.23 11.44
N PRO A 99 5.01 10.71 12.55
CA PRO A 99 5.78 10.53 13.80
C PRO A 99 7.06 9.71 13.70
N CYS A 100 7.08 8.60 12.94
CA CYS A 100 8.24 7.72 12.86
C CYS A 100 9.30 8.18 11.84
N ILE A 101 9.04 9.21 11.05
CA ILE A 101 9.92 9.57 9.94
C ILE A 101 11.03 10.51 10.39
N GLU A 102 12.27 10.04 10.35
CA GLU A 102 13.49 10.85 10.52
C GLU A 102 14.15 11.14 9.15
N THR A 103 14.04 10.20 8.21
CA THR A 103 14.57 10.31 6.86
C THR A 103 13.60 9.69 5.86
N VAL A 104 13.64 10.15 4.61
CA VAL A 104 12.72 9.73 3.54
C VAL A 104 13.49 9.19 2.34
N ARG A 105 13.00 8.10 1.79
CA ARG A 105 13.37 7.61 0.46
C ARG A 105 12.14 7.62 -0.44
N LEU A 106 12.19 8.37 -1.53
CA LEU A 106 11.14 8.36 -2.55
C LEU A 106 11.31 7.16 -3.49
N THR A 107 10.19 6.55 -3.87
CA THR A 107 10.09 5.43 -4.81
C THR A 107 8.96 5.69 -5.79
N THR A 108 8.83 4.87 -6.84
CA THR A 108 7.82 5.09 -7.89
C THR A 108 6.46 4.49 -7.53
N SER A 109 6.40 3.53 -6.60
CA SER A 109 5.17 2.84 -6.23
C SER A 109 5.17 2.36 -4.77
N GLY A 110 3.98 2.08 -4.22
CA GLY A 110 3.85 1.44 -2.91
C GLY A 110 4.52 0.06 -2.85
N THR A 111 4.53 -0.70 -3.95
CA THR A 111 5.26 -1.96 -4.05
C THR A 111 6.76 -1.78 -3.85
N GLU A 112 7.35 -0.78 -4.49
CA GLU A 112 8.77 -0.49 -4.31
C GLU A 112 9.09 0.03 -2.91
N ALA A 113 8.18 0.79 -2.31
CA ALA A 113 8.33 1.26 -0.94
C ALA A 113 8.33 0.09 0.05
N THR A 114 7.35 -0.80 -0.01
CA THR A 114 7.25 -1.98 0.88
C THR A 114 8.40 -2.96 0.66
N MET A 115 8.76 -3.23 -0.61
CA MET A 115 9.93 -4.04 -0.97
C MET A 115 11.22 -3.46 -0.38
N SER A 116 11.40 -2.15 -0.46
CA SER A 116 12.57 -1.46 0.08
C SER A 116 12.59 -1.47 1.61
N ALA A 117 11.45 -1.28 2.27
CA ALA A 117 11.32 -1.34 3.72
C ALA A 117 11.67 -2.73 4.25
N VAL A 118 11.14 -3.80 3.64
CA VAL A 118 11.46 -5.19 4.00
C VAL A 118 12.96 -5.48 3.79
N ARG A 119 13.53 -5.04 2.66
CA ARG A 119 14.97 -5.22 2.40
C ARG A 119 15.83 -4.50 3.44
N LEU A 120 15.45 -3.27 3.80
CA LEU A 120 16.13 -2.50 4.84
C LEU A 120 16.06 -3.21 6.19
N ALA A 121 14.86 -3.71 6.56
CA ALA A 121 14.67 -4.45 7.81
C ALA A 121 15.53 -5.73 7.87
N ARG A 122 15.58 -6.49 6.79
CA ARG A 122 16.46 -7.67 6.68
C ARG A 122 17.93 -7.31 6.83
N ALA A 123 18.37 -6.26 6.14
CA ALA A 123 19.77 -5.80 6.21
C ALA A 123 20.16 -5.32 7.62
N TYR A 124 19.29 -4.55 8.26
CA TYR A 124 19.52 -4.01 9.59
C TYR A 124 19.56 -5.11 10.66
N THR A 125 18.57 -5.99 10.67
CA THR A 125 18.45 -7.07 11.66
C THR A 125 19.37 -8.26 11.38
N LYS A 126 19.88 -8.39 10.15
CA LYS A 126 20.59 -9.57 9.63
C LYS A 126 19.78 -10.85 9.76
N ARG A 127 18.47 -10.75 9.57
CA ARG A 127 17.52 -11.85 9.62
C ARG A 127 16.77 -11.92 8.29
N ASN A 128 16.26 -13.10 7.90
CA ASN A 128 15.59 -13.30 6.62
C ASN A 128 14.06 -13.30 6.74
N LYS A 129 13.54 -13.95 7.78
CA LYS A 129 12.10 -14.19 7.90
C LYS A 129 11.33 -12.91 8.22
N ILE A 130 10.16 -12.80 7.61
CA ILE A 130 9.21 -11.71 7.86
C ILE A 130 7.86 -12.27 8.25
N ILE A 131 7.09 -11.51 9.02
CA ILE A 131 5.68 -11.79 9.29
C ILE A 131 4.83 -10.77 8.54
N LYS A 132 3.76 -11.26 7.90
CA LYS A 132 2.65 -10.47 7.37
C LYS A 132 1.32 -11.09 7.80
N PHE A 133 0.20 -10.42 7.52
CA PHE A 133 -1.12 -10.90 7.91
C PHE A 133 -1.98 -11.27 6.70
N GLU A 134 -2.83 -12.30 6.87
CA GLU A 134 -3.81 -12.71 5.88
C GLU A 134 -4.73 -11.54 5.52
N GLY A 135 -5.07 -11.40 4.25
CA GLY A 135 -5.93 -10.33 3.75
C GLY A 135 -5.24 -8.98 3.54
N CYS A 136 -4.12 -8.71 4.23
CA CYS A 136 -3.33 -7.49 3.99
C CYS A 136 -2.62 -7.53 2.64
N TYR A 137 -2.60 -6.38 1.96
CA TYR A 137 -1.96 -6.21 0.66
C TYR A 137 -0.81 -5.20 0.74
N HIS A 138 0.36 -5.64 0.37
CA HIS A 138 1.59 -4.84 0.46
C HIS A 138 2.31 -4.68 -0.89
N GLY A 139 1.56 -4.61 -1.98
CA GLY A 139 2.14 -4.61 -3.33
C GLY A 139 2.42 -6.02 -3.86
N HIS A 140 3.14 -6.10 -4.98
CA HIS A 140 3.32 -7.34 -5.74
C HIS A 140 4.78 -7.84 -5.77
N SER A 141 5.59 -7.52 -4.77
CA SER A 141 6.88 -8.21 -4.60
C SER A 141 6.65 -9.64 -4.11
N ASP A 142 7.45 -10.58 -4.60
CA ASP A 142 7.26 -12.02 -4.34
C ASP A 142 7.06 -12.35 -2.86
N ALA A 143 7.92 -11.81 -1.98
CA ALA A 143 7.82 -12.05 -0.54
C ALA A 143 6.50 -11.58 0.09
N LEU A 144 5.79 -10.63 -0.53
CA LEU A 144 4.57 -10.04 -0.01
C LEU A 144 3.30 -10.56 -0.70
N LEU A 145 3.44 -11.31 -1.80
CA LEU A 145 2.31 -11.93 -2.50
C LEU A 145 1.79 -13.20 -1.81
N VAL A 146 2.58 -13.84 -0.96
CA VAL A 146 2.17 -15.05 -0.23
C VAL A 146 0.88 -14.80 0.56
N LYS A 147 -0.18 -15.55 0.27
CA LYS A 147 -1.51 -15.41 0.87
C LYS A 147 -2.01 -13.95 0.97
N SER A 148 -1.69 -13.11 -0.01
CA SER A 148 -2.20 -11.74 -0.04
C SER A 148 -3.65 -11.70 -0.51
N GLY A 149 -4.42 -10.72 0.00
CA GLY A 149 -5.86 -10.59 -0.29
C GLY A 149 -6.20 -10.20 -1.73
N SER A 150 -7.39 -9.79 -1.92
CA SER A 150 -8.28 -9.51 -3.07
C SER A 150 -7.76 -9.60 -4.53
N GLY A 151 -6.58 -9.13 -4.86
CA GLY A 151 -6.08 -9.15 -6.25
C GLY A 151 -5.84 -10.55 -6.81
N LEU A 152 -5.28 -11.45 -6.02
CA LEU A 152 -5.05 -12.85 -6.41
C LEU A 152 -6.33 -13.68 -6.29
N LEU A 153 -7.17 -13.43 -5.29
CA LEU A 153 -8.49 -14.08 -5.14
C LEU A 153 -9.42 -13.75 -6.31
N THR A 154 -9.36 -12.52 -6.83
CA THR A 154 -10.16 -12.10 -8.00
C THR A 154 -9.75 -12.85 -9.27
N GLN A 155 -8.51 -13.32 -9.37
CA GLN A 155 -8.02 -14.13 -10.48
C GLN A 155 -8.20 -15.64 -10.29
N GLY A 156 -8.71 -16.09 -9.14
CA GLY A 156 -8.88 -17.53 -8.85
C GLY A 156 -7.58 -18.28 -8.59
N PHE A 157 -6.47 -17.58 -8.37
CA PHE A 157 -5.20 -18.20 -8.01
C PHE A 157 -5.14 -18.39 -6.49
N GLN A 158 -5.14 -19.63 -6.05
CA GLN A 158 -5.11 -19.98 -4.62
C GLN A 158 -3.75 -19.74 -3.97
N ASP A 159 -2.66 -19.75 -4.73
CA ASP A 159 -1.31 -19.45 -4.27
C ASP A 159 -0.51 -18.88 -5.43
N SER A 160 0.38 -18.01 -5.12
CA SER A 160 1.20 -17.19 -6.00
C SER A 160 2.01 -17.99 -7.03
N ASN A 161 1.36 -18.43 -8.11
CA ASN A 161 2.01 -19.09 -9.22
C ASN A 161 3.20 -18.25 -9.71
N GLY A 162 4.37 -18.90 -9.84
CA GLY A 162 5.58 -18.23 -10.29
C GLY A 162 6.49 -17.71 -9.19
N ILE A 163 6.10 -17.80 -7.91
CA ILE A 163 6.99 -17.47 -6.79
C ILE A 163 7.84 -18.68 -6.43
N PRO A 164 9.18 -18.55 -6.37
CA PRO A 164 10.06 -19.64 -5.96
C PRO A 164 9.78 -20.10 -4.52
N HIS A 165 9.86 -21.42 -4.27
CA HIS A 165 9.58 -22.01 -2.96
C HIS A 165 10.44 -21.40 -1.83
N SER A 166 11.69 -21.08 -2.12
CA SER A 166 12.60 -20.44 -1.14
C SER A 166 12.11 -19.10 -0.60
N ILE A 167 11.24 -18.39 -1.34
CA ILE A 167 10.66 -17.14 -0.88
C ILE A 167 9.52 -17.39 0.10
N PHE A 168 8.76 -18.47 -0.08
CA PHE A 168 7.72 -18.89 0.87
C PHE A 168 8.29 -19.23 2.24
N GLU A 169 9.45 -19.87 2.31
CA GLU A 169 10.09 -20.27 3.57
C GLU A 169 10.46 -19.09 4.46
N ASP A 170 10.69 -17.93 3.86
CA ASP A 170 11.06 -16.70 4.56
C ASP A 170 9.87 -15.77 4.83
N THR A 171 8.65 -16.13 4.40
CA THR A 171 7.46 -15.31 4.62
C THR A 171 6.42 -16.08 5.45
N VAL A 172 6.25 -15.66 6.68
CA VAL A 172 5.25 -16.21 7.60
C VAL A 172 3.98 -15.38 7.47
N THR A 173 2.87 -16.02 7.11
CA THR A 173 1.56 -15.36 7.06
C THR A 173 0.71 -15.84 8.23
N LEU A 174 0.23 -14.90 9.06
CA LEU A 174 -0.58 -15.17 10.24
C LEU A 174 -1.98 -14.57 10.11
N PRO A 175 -2.98 -15.08 10.81
CA PRO A 175 -4.30 -14.45 10.88
C PRO A 175 -4.18 -13.02 11.43
N PHE A 176 -4.92 -12.09 10.83
CA PHE A 176 -4.95 -10.71 11.32
C PHE A 176 -5.63 -10.62 12.69
N GLY A 177 -4.98 -9.94 13.64
CA GLY A 177 -5.50 -9.78 15.00
C GLY A 177 -5.05 -10.87 15.99
N ASP A 178 -4.41 -11.95 15.53
CA ASP A 178 -3.96 -13.05 16.39
C ASP A 178 -2.58 -12.79 16.97
N ILE A 179 -2.53 -12.10 18.11
CA ILE A 179 -1.27 -11.76 18.79
C ILE A 179 -0.57 -12.99 19.39
N GLU A 180 -1.31 -14.03 19.79
CA GLU A 180 -0.72 -15.22 20.40
C GLU A 180 0.14 -15.98 19.38
N GLN A 181 -0.32 -16.11 18.15
CA GLN A 181 0.49 -16.70 17.07
C GLN A 181 1.72 -15.84 16.75
N VAL A 182 1.61 -14.51 16.78
CA VAL A 182 2.76 -13.62 16.60
C VAL A 182 3.81 -13.86 17.68
N ILE A 183 3.40 -13.88 18.95
CA ILE A 183 4.30 -14.12 20.09
C ILE A 183 4.98 -15.49 19.96
N SER A 184 4.22 -16.54 19.68
CA SER A 184 4.76 -17.89 19.47
C SER A 184 5.82 -17.92 18.36
N MET A 185 5.57 -17.22 17.25
CA MET A 185 6.51 -17.14 16.14
C MET A 185 7.77 -16.35 16.50
N LEU A 186 7.65 -15.23 17.21
CA LEU A 186 8.78 -14.43 17.68
C LEU A 186 9.65 -15.18 18.69
N GLN A 187 9.05 -16.06 19.51
CA GLN A 187 9.78 -16.92 20.45
C GLN A 187 10.56 -18.03 19.75
N SER A 188 9.99 -18.61 18.69
CA SER A 188 10.55 -19.79 18.03
C SER A 188 11.51 -19.45 16.88
N GLN A 189 11.43 -18.24 16.31
CA GLN A 189 12.19 -17.88 15.11
C GLN A 189 12.74 -16.45 15.17
N LYS A 190 13.83 -16.24 14.42
CA LYS A 190 14.44 -14.91 14.24
C LYS A 190 13.74 -14.17 13.10
N ILE A 191 12.83 -13.28 13.44
CA ILE A 191 12.05 -12.47 12.49
C ILE A 191 12.74 -11.13 12.25
N ALA A 192 12.89 -10.74 10.99
CA ALA A 192 13.45 -9.44 10.59
C ALA A 192 12.47 -8.30 10.85
N CYS A 193 11.25 -8.47 10.39
CA CYS A 193 10.18 -7.48 10.58
C CYS A 193 8.80 -8.11 10.57
N ILE A 194 7.87 -7.36 11.14
CA ILE A 194 6.43 -7.55 10.96
C ILE A 194 5.94 -6.38 10.10
N ILE A 195 5.27 -6.66 8.97
CA ILE A 195 4.60 -5.66 8.16
C ILE A 195 3.09 -5.79 8.30
N VAL A 196 2.41 -4.67 8.57
CA VAL A 196 0.98 -4.63 8.81
C VAL A 196 0.36 -3.36 8.22
N GLU A 197 -0.81 -3.49 7.59
CA GLU A 197 -1.69 -2.35 7.38
C GLU A 197 -2.37 -2.04 8.72
N PRO A 198 -2.14 -0.88 9.36
CA PRO A 198 -2.79 -0.59 10.65
C PRO A 198 -4.31 -0.45 10.52
N ILE A 199 -4.81 -0.16 9.32
CA ILE A 199 -6.21 -0.25 8.94
C ILE A 199 -6.27 -0.99 7.61
N PRO A 200 -6.44 -2.33 7.62
CA PRO A 200 -6.52 -3.13 6.40
C PRO A 200 -7.68 -2.71 5.50
N ALA A 201 -7.37 -1.89 4.51
CA ALA A 201 -8.39 -1.37 3.61
C ALA A 201 -8.74 -2.35 2.48
N ASN A 202 -7.76 -3.16 2.07
CA ASN A 202 -7.92 -4.11 0.98
C ASN A 202 -8.93 -5.24 1.28
N MET A 203 -9.16 -5.57 2.55
CA MET A 203 -10.13 -6.59 2.98
C MET A 203 -11.42 -6.00 3.59
N GLY A 204 -11.74 -4.70 3.32
CA GLY A 204 -13.01 -4.09 3.70
C GLY A 204 -12.92 -2.96 4.72
N VAL A 205 -11.77 -2.29 4.83
CA VAL A 205 -11.53 -1.17 5.78
C VAL A 205 -11.82 -1.61 7.23
N ILE A 206 -11.03 -2.56 7.69
CA ILE A 206 -11.17 -3.11 9.04
C ILE A 206 -10.35 -2.24 10.00
N GLU A 207 -10.99 -1.62 10.96
CA GLU A 207 -10.28 -0.91 12.01
C GLU A 207 -9.60 -1.91 12.95
N SER A 208 -8.28 -1.80 13.09
CA SER A 208 -7.52 -2.63 14.02
C SER A 208 -7.91 -2.31 15.47
N GLN A 209 -7.92 -3.32 16.30
CA GLN A 209 -7.96 -3.08 17.74
C GLN A 209 -6.63 -2.45 18.17
N LYS A 210 -6.69 -1.34 18.90
CA LYS A 210 -5.51 -0.62 19.37
C LYS A 210 -4.57 -1.52 20.18
N GLU A 211 -5.16 -2.38 21.00
CA GLU A 211 -4.44 -3.35 21.85
C GLU A 211 -3.60 -4.32 21.03
N PHE A 212 -4.10 -4.75 19.87
CA PHE A 212 -3.33 -5.61 18.96
C PHE A 212 -2.09 -4.88 18.41
N LEU A 213 -2.25 -3.66 17.91
CA LEU A 213 -1.13 -2.87 17.38
C LEU A 213 -0.13 -2.50 18.48
N GLN A 214 -0.61 -2.21 19.68
CA GLN A 214 0.22 -1.93 20.86
C GLN A 214 1.05 -3.17 21.22
N SER A 215 0.42 -4.34 21.27
CA SER A 215 1.12 -5.60 21.53
C SER A 215 2.14 -5.94 20.46
N LEU A 216 1.84 -5.67 19.17
CA LEU A 216 2.83 -5.79 18.09
C LEU A 216 4.05 -4.91 18.36
N ARG A 217 3.85 -3.66 18.77
CA ARG A 217 4.95 -2.73 19.09
C ARG A 217 5.81 -3.25 20.25
N GLU A 218 5.18 -3.65 21.33
CA GLU A 218 5.88 -4.14 22.53
C GLU A 218 6.69 -5.41 22.25
N GLU A 219 6.07 -6.40 21.61
CA GLU A 219 6.74 -7.66 21.30
C GLU A 219 7.85 -7.48 20.25
N THR A 220 7.67 -6.61 19.26
CA THR A 220 8.74 -6.34 18.29
C THR A 220 9.96 -5.70 18.94
N ILE A 221 9.79 -4.79 19.89
CA ILE A 221 10.90 -4.22 20.68
C ILE A 221 11.61 -5.32 21.47
N LYS A 222 10.86 -6.14 22.19
CA LYS A 222 11.37 -7.22 23.05
C LYS A 222 12.23 -8.24 22.29
N TYR A 223 11.84 -8.59 21.06
CA TYR A 223 12.58 -9.58 20.24
C TYR A 223 13.55 -8.94 19.23
N GLY A 224 13.70 -7.62 19.22
CA GLY A 224 14.57 -6.90 18.29
C GLY A 224 14.14 -7.14 16.83
N THR A 225 12.84 -7.22 16.60
CA THR A 225 12.18 -7.31 15.29
C THR A 225 11.69 -5.91 14.92
N LEU A 226 11.75 -5.50 13.65
CA LEU A 226 11.24 -4.20 13.25
C LEU A 226 9.75 -4.26 12.96
N LEU A 227 9.02 -3.23 13.38
CA LEU A 227 7.62 -3.02 13.03
C LEU A 227 7.53 -2.07 11.84
N ILE A 228 6.85 -2.49 10.77
CA ILE A 228 6.60 -1.69 9.58
C ILE A 228 5.10 -1.45 9.47
N PHE A 229 4.68 -0.18 9.52
CA PHE A 229 3.31 0.18 9.16
C PHE A 229 3.23 0.46 7.66
N ASP A 230 2.44 -0.34 6.97
CA ASP A 230 2.06 -0.04 5.60
C ASP A 230 0.90 0.95 5.62
N GLU A 231 1.25 2.21 5.47
CA GLU A 231 0.32 3.33 5.43
C GLU A 231 0.09 3.85 4.01
N VAL A 232 0.30 3.02 3.01
CA VAL A 232 0.02 3.37 1.61
C VAL A 232 -1.44 3.81 1.41
N ILE A 233 -2.39 3.32 2.25
CA ILE A 233 -3.78 3.76 2.22
C ILE A 233 -4.13 4.66 3.41
N SER A 234 -3.69 4.34 4.62
CA SER A 234 -4.08 5.07 5.84
C SER A 234 -3.35 6.39 6.04
N GLY A 235 -2.12 6.52 5.50
CA GLY A 235 -1.32 7.74 5.60
C GLY A 235 -2.05 8.96 5.05
N PHE A 236 -2.05 10.08 5.78
CA PHE A 236 -2.79 11.30 5.47
C PHE A 236 -4.31 11.14 5.30
N ARG A 237 -4.82 9.92 5.44
CA ARG A 237 -6.24 9.62 5.26
C ARG A 237 -7.02 9.70 6.57
N VAL A 238 -6.50 9.07 7.61
CA VAL A 238 -7.19 8.97 8.92
C VAL A 238 -6.79 10.07 9.89
N ALA A 239 -5.59 10.59 9.74
CA ALA A 239 -5.05 11.75 10.45
C ALA A 239 -3.90 12.35 9.63
N LEU A 240 -3.41 13.52 9.99
CA LEU A 240 -2.30 14.18 9.31
C LEU A 240 -1.00 13.35 9.42
N GLY A 241 -0.72 12.77 10.59
CA GLY A 241 0.39 11.84 10.82
C GLY A 241 0.04 10.37 10.55
N GLY A 242 -1.08 10.10 9.84
CA GLY A 242 -1.50 8.74 9.49
C GLY A 242 -2.07 7.94 10.66
N ALA A 243 -2.06 6.62 10.51
CA ALA A 243 -2.53 5.71 11.55
C ALA A 243 -1.65 5.72 12.80
N GLN A 244 -0.39 6.11 12.68
CA GLN A 244 0.51 6.29 13.83
C GLN A 244 -0.02 7.33 14.80
N GLU A 245 -0.46 8.48 14.26
CA GLU A 245 -1.11 9.54 15.06
C GLU A 245 -2.45 9.04 15.61
N TYR A 246 -3.29 8.45 14.76
CA TYR A 246 -4.62 7.99 15.13
C TYR A 246 -4.61 6.99 16.30
N PHE A 247 -3.73 6.00 16.27
CA PHE A 247 -3.61 5.01 17.34
C PHE A 247 -2.65 5.41 18.46
N GLY A 248 -1.79 6.40 18.25
CA GLY A 248 -0.71 6.76 19.17
C GLY A 248 0.39 5.71 19.27
N ILE A 249 0.70 5.01 18.17
CA ILE A 249 1.69 3.92 18.11
C ILE A 249 2.69 4.24 17.00
N THR A 250 3.97 4.30 17.35
CA THR A 250 5.06 4.62 16.40
C THR A 250 5.80 3.35 15.98
N PRO A 251 5.75 2.95 14.69
CA PRO A 251 6.55 1.85 14.16
C PRO A 251 8.02 2.25 13.96
N ASP A 252 8.87 1.30 13.58
CA ASP A 252 10.26 1.59 13.20
C ASP A 252 10.36 2.15 11.77
N LEU A 253 9.49 1.70 10.89
CA LEU A 253 9.42 2.13 9.49
C LEU A 253 7.95 2.30 9.09
N CYS A 254 7.69 3.20 8.15
CA CYS A 254 6.40 3.25 7.47
C CYS A 254 6.58 3.39 5.95
N THR A 255 5.58 2.94 5.21
CA THR A 255 5.46 3.16 3.77
C THR A 255 4.24 4.01 3.50
N LEU A 256 4.40 5.00 2.64
CA LEU A 256 3.36 5.94 2.24
C LEU A 256 3.14 5.83 0.73
N GLY A 257 1.96 6.24 0.29
CA GLY A 257 1.61 6.21 -1.14
C GLY A 257 0.36 7.06 -1.39
N LYS A 258 -0.49 6.58 -2.22
CA LYS A 258 -1.84 7.07 -2.60
C LYS A 258 -2.22 8.48 -2.23
#